data_c816f42de02f782231c45925961eecd6
#
_entry.id   c816f42de02f782231c45925961eecd6
#
_cell.length_a   1.000
_cell.length_b   1.000
_cell.length_c   1.000
_cell.angle_alpha   90.00
_cell.angle_beta   90.00
_cell.angle_gamma   90.00
#
_symmetry.space_group_name_H-M   'P 1'
#
loop_
_entity.id
_entity.type
_entity.pdbx_description
1 polymer ?
#
loop_
_entity_poly.entity_id
_entity_poly.type
_entity_poly.pdbx_seq_one_letter_code
_entity_poly.pdbx_strand_id
1 'polypeptide(L)'
;MIALKKVIITLAALCAVSCAKETGTDGEHVSVGEVIPAFNVTTLDGTTTSSDTLLGKPSVIVFFDTTCPDCQRQIPEIEAVWREFKGSIGAIAIAREQGPDPVRDYWHGNGLTMPVAAPGNRETFNLFDRGSKSGVPQVYVTDKEGRVTLYGNDKSILTTIMITDKLKEQLR
;
A
#
# COMPACT_ATOMS: atom_id res chain seq x y z
N MET A 1 64.23 41.90 -19.62
CA MET A 1 63.82 41.15 -18.40
C MET A 1 62.34 41.32 -18.26
N ILE A 2 61.58 40.35 -18.76
CA ILE A 2 60.10 40.39 -18.78
C ILE A 2 59.62 39.21 -17.93
N ALA A 3 59.01 39.56 -16.80
CA ALA A 3 58.48 38.54 -15.88
C ALA A 3 57.15 38.00 -16.36
N LEU A 4 57.10 36.71 -16.59
CA LEU A 4 55.91 35.98 -17.04
C LEU A 4 55.03 35.64 -15.81
N LYS A 5 53.93 36.39 -15.61
CA LYS A 5 52.93 36.07 -14.59
C LYS A 5 52.13 34.86 -15.00
N LYS A 6 52.30 33.77 -14.26
CA LYS A 6 51.45 32.56 -14.35
C LYS A 6 50.08 32.88 -13.75
N VAL A 7 49.05 32.90 -14.63
CA VAL A 7 47.64 32.92 -14.21
C VAL A 7 47.23 31.50 -13.92
N ILE A 8 47.00 31.20 -12.64
CA ILE A 8 46.41 29.94 -12.22
C ILE A 8 44.90 30.11 -12.27
N ILE A 9 44.25 29.49 -13.22
CA ILE A 9 42.80 29.39 -13.30
C ILE A 9 42.38 28.23 -12.45
N THR A 10 41.90 28.50 -11.24
CA THR A 10 41.26 27.53 -10.37
C THR A 10 39.83 27.26 -10.87
N LEU A 11 39.64 26.11 -11.50
CA LEU A 11 38.32 25.62 -11.91
C LEU A 11 37.57 25.12 -10.65
N ALA A 12 36.71 25.96 -10.10
CA ALA A 12 35.81 25.56 -9.02
C ALA A 12 34.71 24.64 -9.60
N ALA A 13 34.87 23.34 -9.41
CA ALA A 13 33.81 22.38 -9.69
C ALA A 13 32.65 22.60 -8.71
N LEU A 14 31.56 23.19 -9.20
CA LEU A 14 30.30 23.33 -8.48
C LEU A 14 29.64 21.96 -8.45
N CYS A 15 29.89 21.18 -7.39
CA CYS A 15 29.08 20.02 -7.09
C CYS A 15 27.69 20.50 -6.69
N ALA A 16 26.75 20.52 -7.63
CA ALA A 16 25.33 20.60 -7.33
C ALA A 16 24.94 19.32 -6.59
N VAL A 17 25.00 19.35 -5.27
CA VAL A 17 24.32 18.36 -4.43
C VAL A 17 22.83 18.59 -4.66
N SER A 18 22.26 17.78 -5.55
CA SER A 18 20.81 17.61 -5.63
C SER A 18 20.36 17.03 -4.29
N CYS A 19 19.91 17.89 -3.38
CA CYS A 19 19.10 17.46 -2.27
C CYS A 19 17.83 16.84 -2.86
N ALA A 20 17.85 15.53 -3.07
CA ALA A 20 16.60 14.78 -3.09
C ALA A 20 15.95 15.08 -1.74
N LYS A 21 14.87 15.84 -1.76
CA LYS A 21 14.01 16.06 -0.63
C LYS A 21 13.50 14.67 -0.23
N GLU A 22 14.15 14.04 0.74
CA GLU A 22 13.51 12.96 1.48
C GLU A 22 12.27 13.61 2.07
N THR A 23 11.10 13.28 1.51
CA THR A 23 9.82 13.63 2.09
C THR A 23 9.80 12.88 3.43
N GLY A 24 10.07 13.62 4.50
CA GLY A 24 10.08 13.10 5.85
C GLY A 24 8.75 12.39 6.12
N THR A 25 8.86 11.16 6.53
CA THR A 25 7.76 10.27 6.89
C THR A 25 7.28 10.58 8.31
N ASP A 26 6.91 11.84 8.58
CA ASP A 26 6.35 12.25 9.87
C ASP A 26 4.84 11.92 9.99
N GLY A 27 4.32 11.11 9.08
CA GLY A 27 2.93 10.66 9.09
C GLY A 27 2.71 9.47 10.03
N GLU A 28 1.59 9.47 10.73
CA GLU A 28 1.14 8.36 11.57
C GLU A 28 0.79 7.08 10.78
N HIS A 29 0.87 7.10 9.44
CA HIS A 29 0.63 5.97 8.53
C HIS A 29 1.29 6.25 7.17
N VAL A 30 1.37 5.23 6.31
CA VAL A 30 1.81 5.41 4.91
C VAL A 30 0.82 6.32 4.18
N SER A 31 1.30 7.47 3.74
CA SER A 31 0.45 8.54 3.19
C SER A 31 0.36 8.48 1.66
N VAL A 32 -0.65 9.17 1.10
CA VAL A 32 -0.74 9.36 -0.35
C VAL A 32 0.52 10.05 -0.88
N GLY A 33 1.11 9.48 -1.93
CA GLY A 33 2.38 9.91 -2.50
C GLY A 33 3.60 9.10 -2.03
N GLU A 34 3.51 8.34 -0.94
CA GLU A 34 4.58 7.45 -0.47
C GLU A 34 4.50 6.07 -1.14
N VAL A 35 5.65 5.41 -1.26
CA VAL A 35 5.72 4.01 -1.70
C VAL A 35 5.44 3.10 -0.51
N ILE A 36 4.65 2.04 -0.73
CA ILE A 36 4.37 1.05 0.32
C ILE A 36 5.65 0.39 0.82
N PRO A 37 5.74 0.07 2.11
CA PRO A 37 6.88 -0.66 2.64
C PRO A 37 6.98 -2.07 2.05
N ALA A 38 8.20 -2.63 2.06
CA ALA A 38 8.41 -4.02 1.70
C ALA A 38 7.75 -4.94 2.75
N PHE A 39 6.99 -5.93 2.29
CA PHE A 39 6.37 -6.94 3.15
C PHE A 39 6.26 -8.29 2.46
N ASN A 40 6.07 -9.34 3.26
CA ASN A 40 5.72 -10.69 2.80
C ASN A 40 4.61 -11.24 3.70
N VAL A 41 3.57 -11.79 3.12
CA VAL A 41 2.46 -12.43 3.83
C VAL A 41 2.11 -13.77 3.19
N THR A 42 1.61 -14.70 3.99
CA THR A 42 1.13 -15.99 3.49
C THR A 42 -0.40 -15.95 3.42
N THR A 43 -0.94 -16.30 2.27
CA THR A 43 -2.39 -16.37 2.03
C THR A 43 -2.96 -17.68 2.56
N LEU A 44 -4.29 -17.77 2.68
CA LEU A 44 -4.99 -18.97 3.18
C LEU A 44 -4.77 -20.22 2.32
N ASP A 45 -4.42 -20.05 1.05
CA ASP A 45 -4.07 -21.14 0.14
C ASP A 45 -2.57 -21.56 0.21
N GLY A 46 -1.80 -20.93 1.10
CA GLY A 46 -0.38 -21.20 1.30
C GLY A 46 0.55 -20.44 0.35
N THR A 47 0.03 -19.59 -0.53
CA THR A 47 0.84 -18.78 -1.44
C THR A 47 1.49 -17.62 -0.67
N THR A 48 2.75 -17.30 -0.97
CA THR A 48 3.39 -16.08 -0.46
C THR A 48 3.11 -14.92 -1.41
N THR A 49 2.56 -13.83 -0.86
CA THR A 49 2.39 -12.55 -1.54
C THR A 49 3.32 -11.53 -0.92
N SER A 50 4.10 -10.83 -1.74
CA SER A 50 4.99 -9.76 -1.31
C SER A 50 4.57 -8.42 -1.92
N SER A 51 5.10 -7.32 -1.38
CA SER A 51 4.98 -6.01 -2.01
C SER A 51 5.40 -6.04 -3.48
N ASP A 52 6.49 -6.78 -3.80
CA ASP A 52 7.02 -6.86 -5.17
C ASP A 52 6.05 -7.54 -6.14
N THR A 53 5.23 -8.49 -5.67
CA THR A 53 4.22 -9.16 -6.52
C THR A 53 3.05 -8.24 -6.89
N LEU A 54 2.91 -7.13 -6.19
CA LEU A 54 1.90 -6.10 -6.47
C LEU A 54 2.40 -5.02 -7.44
N LEU A 55 3.71 -4.95 -7.70
CA LEU A 55 4.28 -4.00 -8.65
C LEU A 55 3.91 -4.35 -10.11
N GLY A 56 3.98 -3.37 -10.99
CA GLY A 56 3.67 -3.50 -12.42
C GLY A 56 2.19 -3.30 -12.76
N LYS A 57 1.31 -3.23 -11.77
CA LYS A 57 -0.12 -2.93 -11.93
C LYS A 57 -0.67 -2.19 -10.72
N PRO A 58 -1.73 -1.37 -10.88
CA PRO A 58 -2.41 -0.78 -9.74
C PRO A 58 -2.89 -1.86 -8.77
N SER A 59 -2.86 -1.59 -7.49
CA SER A 59 -3.20 -2.61 -6.49
C SER A 59 -4.04 -2.06 -5.34
N VAL A 60 -4.82 -2.94 -4.70
CA VAL A 60 -5.59 -2.64 -3.49
C VAL A 60 -5.10 -3.51 -2.35
N ILE A 61 -4.67 -2.88 -1.26
CA ILE A 61 -4.25 -3.54 -0.03
C ILE A 61 -5.22 -3.14 1.07
N VAL A 62 -5.79 -4.10 1.78
CA VAL A 62 -6.68 -3.82 2.90
C VAL A 62 -6.28 -4.58 4.15
N PHE A 63 -6.07 -3.86 5.24
CA PHE A 63 -5.95 -4.44 6.58
C PHE A 63 -7.32 -4.48 7.25
N PHE A 64 -7.64 -5.61 7.86
CA PHE A 64 -8.97 -5.85 8.39
C PHE A 64 -8.98 -6.76 9.62
N ASP A 65 -10.16 -6.85 10.24
CA ASP A 65 -10.53 -7.81 11.26
C ASP A 65 -11.97 -8.28 10.98
N THR A 66 -12.24 -9.60 11.04
CA THR A 66 -13.56 -10.16 10.70
C THR A 66 -14.64 -9.76 11.69
N THR A 67 -14.28 -9.36 12.90
CA THR A 67 -15.21 -8.91 13.95
C THR A 67 -15.45 -7.41 13.95
N CYS A 68 -14.70 -6.65 13.14
CA CYS A 68 -14.86 -5.21 13.03
C CYS A 68 -16.05 -4.84 12.13
N PRO A 69 -17.08 -4.12 12.64
CA PRO A 69 -18.27 -3.76 11.85
C PRO A 69 -17.96 -2.94 10.59
N ASP A 70 -16.97 -2.04 10.66
CA ASP A 70 -16.56 -1.23 9.52
C ASP A 70 -15.85 -2.08 8.45
N CYS A 71 -15.07 -3.07 8.87
CA CYS A 71 -14.47 -4.04 7.96
C CYS A 71 -15.53 -4.89 7.26
N GLN A 72 -16.55 -5.34 8.01
CA GLN A 72 -17.65 -6.14 7.45
C GLN A 72 -18.45 -5.35 6.38
N ARG A 73 -18.48 -4.02 6.46
CA ARG A 73 -19.06 -3.16 5.43
C ARG A 73 -18.10 -2.90 4.27
N GLN A 74 -16.81 -2.70 4.56
CA GLN A 74 -15.82 -2.31 3.56
C GLN A 74 -15.36 -3.49 2.68
N ILE A 75 -15.20 -4.69 3.24
CA ILE A 75 -14.69 -5.85 2.50
C ILE A 75 -15.56 -6.22 1.29
N PRO A 76 -16.90 -6.29 1.37
CA PRO A 76 -17.75 -6.56 0.21
C PRO A 76 -17.62 -5.50 -0.91
N GLU A 77 -17.40 -4.25 -0.55
CA GLU A 77 -17.16 -3.15 -1.50
C GLU A 77 -15.84 -3.37 -2.27
N ILE A 78 -14.78 -3.74 -1.56
CA ILE A 78 -13.48 -4.05 -2.17
C ILE A 78 -13.54 -5.34 -3.00
N GLU A 79 -14.28 -6.35 -2.55
CA GLU A 79 -14.52 -7.57 -3.32
C GLU A 79 -15.22 -7.29 -4.65
N ALA A 80 -16.19 -6.37 -4.66
CA ALA A 80 -16.87 -5.97 -5.90
C ALA A 80 -15.87 -5.33 -6.88
N VAL A 81 -15.00 -4.43 -6.40
CA VAL A 81 -13.91 -3.86 -7.20
C VAL A 81 -12.96 -4.95 -7.70
N TRP A 82 -12.53 -5.87 -6.81
CA TRP A 82 -11.68 -6.98 -7.20
C TRP A 82 -12.27 -7.80 -8.34
N ARG A 83 -13.56 -8.12 -8.28
CA ARG A 83 -14.25 -8.89 -9.33
C ARG A 83 -14.33 -8.13 -10.64
N GLU A 84 -14.60 -6.82 -10.61
CA GLU A 84 -14.66 -5.97 -11.81
C GLU A 84 -13.31 -5.91 -12.53
N PHE A 85 -12.21 -5.77 -11.77
CA PHE A 85 -10.87 -5.53 -12.32
C PHE A 85 -9.94 -6.75 -12.27
N LYS A 86 -10.45 -7.92 -11.89
CA LYS A 86 -9.65 -9.15 -11.75
C LYS A 86 -8.75 -9.40 -12.95
N GLY A 87 -7.44 -9.54 -12.72
CA GLY A 87 -6.42 -9.71 -13.76
C GLY A 87 -5.74 -8.40 -14.15
N SER A 88 -6.43 -7.26 -14.10
CA SER A 88 -5.86 -5.94 -14.41
C SER A 88 -5.23 -5.26 -13.20
N ILE A 89 -5.62 -5.64 -11.99
CA ILE A 89 -5.08 -5.09 -10.73
C ILE A 89 -4.48 -6.17 -9.85
N GLY A 90 -3.64 -5.76 -8.88
CA GLY A 90 -3.28 -6.56 -7.72
C GLY A 90 -4.28 -6.34 -6.59
N ALA A 91 -4.47 -7.35 -5.74
CA ALA A 91 -5.25 -7.18 -4.52
C ALA A 91 -4.79 -8.15 -3.43
N ILE A 92 -4.80 -7.71 -2.19
CA ILE A 92 -4.55 -8.52 -1.00
C ILE A 92 -5.31 -7.98 0.20
N ALA A 93 -6.08 -8.82 0.87
CA ALA A 93 -6.58 -8.54 2.20
C ALA A 93 -5.65 -9.15 3.23
N ILE A 94 -5.32 -8.42 4.28
CA ILE A 94 -4.37 -8.85 5.32
C ILE A 94 -5.07 -8.76 6.67
N ALA A 95 -5.30 -9.92 7.29
CA ALA A 95 -5.82 -9.96 8.66
C ALA A 95 -4.80 -9.32 9.60
N ARG A 96 -5.25 -8.37 10.45
CA ARG A 96 -4.35 -7.67 11.36
C ARG A 96 -3.79 -8.60 12.45
N GLU A 97 -4.65 -9.43 13.06
CA GLU A 97 -4.26 -10.25 14.21
C GLU A 97 -4.85 -11.65 14.22
N GLN A 98 -5.90 -11.89 13.45
CA GLN A 98 -6.66 -13.13 13.54
C GLN A 98 -5.93 -14.32 12.93
N GLY A 99 -6.17 -15.50 13.51
CA GLY A 99 -5.70 -16.77 12.96
C GLY A 99 -6.42 -17.16 11.65
N PRO A 100 -5.93 -18.20 10.97
CA PRO A 100 -6.46 -18.60 9.67
C PRO A 100 -7.92 -19.08 9.71
N ASP A 101 -8.36 -19.76 10.77
CA ASP A 101 -9.69 -20.36 10.80
C ASP A 101 -10.83 -19.33 10.80
N PRO A 102 -10.88 -18.33 11.71
CA PRO A 102 -11.93 -17.33 11.66
C PRO A 102 -11.90 -16.50 10.37
N VAL A 103 -10.72 -16.28 9.78
CA VAL A 103 -10.60 -15.58 8.49
C VAL A 103 -11.15 -16.45 7.36
N ARG A 104 -10.84 -17.74 7.34
CA ARG A 104 -11.36 -18.70 6.35
C ARG A 104 -12.88 -18.80 6.42
N ASP A 105 -13.45 -18.96 7.62
CA ASP A 105 -14.88 -19.05 7.82
C ASP A 105 -15.61 -17.80 7.33
N TYR A 106 -15.08 -16.63 7.65
CA TYR A 106 -15.62 -15.36 7.18
C TYR A 106 -15.53 -15.24 5.65
N TRP A 107 -14.37 -15.58 5.06
CA TRP A 107 -14.14 -15.48 3.61
C TRP A 107 -15.05 -16.38 2.81
N HIS A 108 -15.14 -17.64 3.19
CA HIS A 108 -16.00 -18.63 2.52
C HIS A 108 -17.48 -18.34 2.79
N GLY A 109 -17.85 -18.02 4.04
CA GLY A 109 -19.24 -17.73 4.41
C GLY A 109 -19.84 -16.52 3.66
N ASN A 110 -19.00 -15.56 3.26
CA ASN A 110 -19.40 -14.39 2.47
C ASN A 110 -19.09 -14.51 0.96
N GLY A 111 -18.60 -15.67 0.50
CA GLY A 111 -18.30 -15.91 -0.91
C GLY A 111 -17.21 -14.99 -1.47
N LEU A 112 -16.26 -14.54 -0.63
CA LEU A 112 -15.18 -13.65 -1.04
C LEU A 112 -14.11 -14.43 -1.82
N THR A 113 -13.54 -13.78 -2.86
CA THR A 113 -12.59 -14.40 -3.78
C THR A 113 -11.25 -13.65 -3.87
N MET A 114 -11.18 -12.44 -3.32
CA MET A 114 -9.93 -11.69 -3.24
C MET A 114 -8.90 -12.46 -2.40
N PRO A 115 -7.60 -12.49 -2.80
CA PRO A 115 -6.56 -13.10 -1.99
C PRO A 115 -6.55 -12.55 -0.56
N VAL A 116 -6.44 -13.44 0.42
CA VAL A 116 -6.44 -13.06 1.83
C VAL A 116 -5.32 -13.75 2.60
N ALA A 117 -4.59 -12.97 3.37
CA ALA A 117 -3.48 -13.43 4.22
C ALA A 117 -3.93 -13.60 5.68
N ALA A 118 -3.63 -14.78 6.23
CA ALA A 118 -3.72 -15.15 7.62
C ALA A 118 -2.70 -16.30 7.90
N PRO A 119 -2.13 -16.43 9.07
CA PRO A 119 -2.49 -15.75 10.32
C PRO A 119 -2.20 -14.24 10.30
N GLY A 120 -2.74 -13.56 11.31
CA GLY A 120 -2.62 -12.12 11.45
C GLY A 120 -1.18 -11.60 11.33
N ASN A 121 -1.04 -10.48 10.68
CA ASN A 121 0.25 -9.88 10.35
C ASN A 121 0.40 -8.51 11.02
N ARG A 122 0.44 -8.50 12.35
CA ARG A 122 0.62 -7.28 13.14
C ARG A 122 1.90 -6.53 12.74
N GLU A 123 2.98 -7.22 12.45
CA GLU A 123 4.24 -6.59 12.01
C GLU A 123 4.05 -5.88 10.68
N THR A 124 3.44 -6.54 9.69
CA THR A 124 3.13 -5.92 8.40
C THR A 124 2.18 -4.73 8.57
N PHE A 125 1.13 -4.87 9.41
CA PHE A 125 0.24 -3.76 9.74
C PHE A 125 1.01 -2.56 10.30
N ASN A 126 1.93 -2.77 11.24
CA ASN A 126 2.71 -1.71 11.87
C ASN A 126 3.64 -0.97 10.89
N LEU A 127 4.12 -1.64 9.82
CA LEU A 127 4.89 -0.96 8.76
C LEU A 127 4.06 0.11 8.06
N PHE A 128 2.76 -0.12 7.90
CA PHE A 128 1.84 0.82 7.28
C PHE A 128 1.28 1.83 8.27
N ASP A 129 0.92 1.39 9.48
CA ASP A 129 0.27 2.21 10.51
C ASP A 129 1.25 3.14 11.25
N ARG A 130 2.54 2.81 11.32
CA ARG A 130 3.63 3.63 11.91
C ARG A 130 3.32 4.17 13.32
N GLY A 131 2.53 3.43 14.10
CA GLY A 131 2.13 3.82 15.44
C GLY A 131 0.98 4.81 15.49
N SER A 132 0.27 5.01 14.39
CA SER A 132 -1.02 5.68 14.41
C SER A 132 -1.95 4.91 15.35
N LYS A 133 -2.87 5.61 16.00
CA LYS A 133 -3.92 4.98 16.81
C LYS A 133 -5.14 4.62 15.94
N SER A 134 -4.94 4.51 14.63
CA SER A 134 -6.00 4.14 13.69
C SER A 134 -6.35 2.67 13.86
N GLY A 135 -7.63 2.37 13.72
CA GLY A 135 -8.15 1.02 13.69
C GLY A 135 -8.05 0.37 12.32
N VAL A 136 -8.82 -0.67 12.14
CA VAL A 136 -9.12 -1.25 10.84
C VAL A 136 -10.58 -0.93 10.50
N PRO A 137 -10.96 -0.85 9.21
CA PRO A 137 -10.12 -1.12 8.03
C PRO A 137 -9.10 -0.03 7.76
N GLN A 138 -7.96 -0.41 7.14
CA GLN A 138 -7.10 0.53 6.43
C GLN A 138 -6.97 0.04 4.99
N VAL A 139 -7.28 0.92 4.04
CA VAL A 139 -7.32 0.59 2.61
C VAL A 139 -6.34 1.50 1.87
N TYR A 140 -5.45 0.88 1.11
CA TYR A 140 -4.46 1.55 0.28
C TYR A 140 -4.70 1.17 -1.18
N VAL A 141 -4.85 2.15 -2.05
CA VAL A 141 -4.79 1.96 -3.50
C VAL A 141 -3.46 2.48 -3.99
N THR A 142 -2.72 1.66 -4.73
CA THR A 142 -1.39 2.00 -5.24
C THR A 142 -1.37 2.05 -6.76
N ASP A 143 -0.46 2.83 -7.31
CA ASP A 143 -0.09 2.74 -8.72
C ASP A 143 0.81 1.52 -8.99
N LYS A 144 1.24 1.38 -10.25
CA LYS A 144 2.11 0.28 -10.68
C LYS A 144 3.52 0.31 -10.10
N GLU A 145 3.96 1.44 -9.58
CA GLU A 145 5.22 1.63 -8.86
C GLU A 145 5.09 1.39 -7.35
N GLY A 146 3.89 1.02 -6.86
CA GLY A 146 3.62 0.81 -5.44
C GLY A 146 3.41 2.10 -4.64
N ARG A 147 3.24 3.24 -5.30
CA ARG A 147 2.97 4.52 -4.65
C ARG A 147 1.49 4.62 -4.29
N VAL A 148 1.20 4.97 -3.05
CA VAL A 148 -0.18 5.16 -2.58
C VAL A 148 -0.81 6.36 -3.30
N THR A 149 -1.97 6.14 -3.90
CA THR A 149 -2.72 7.14 -4.66
C THR A 149 -4.08 7.45 -4.05
N LEU A 150 -4.58 6.53 -3.20
CA LEU A 150 -5.77 6.72 -2.39
C LEU A 150 -5.63 5.95 -1.08
N TYR A 151 -6.06 6.55 0.02
CA TYR A 151 -6.05 5.96 1.34
C TYR A 151 -7.37 6.19 2.06
N GLY A 152 -7.83 5.18 2.79
CA GLY A 152 -8.99 5.27 3.68
C GLY A 152 -8.80 4.43 4.94
N ASN A 153 -9.54 4.76 5.98
CA ASN A 153 -9.49 4.09 7.27
C ASN A 153 -10.87 4.08 7.95
N ASP A 154 -10.93 3.64 9.20
CA ASP A 154 -12.15 3.59 10.02
C ASP A 154 -12.89 4.94 10.18
N LYS A 155 -12.18 6.06 9.99
CA LYS A 155 -12.75 7.42 10.02
C LYS A 155 -13.10 7.98 8.64
N SER A 156 -12.54 7.38 7.59
CA SER A 156 -12.72 7.79 6.20
C SER A 156 -12.84 6.55 5.30
N ILE A 157 -14.00 5.92 5.36
CA ILE A 157 -14.33 4.71 4.60
C ILE A 157 -14.35 5.04 3.10
N LEU A 158 -13.66 4.25 2.30
CA LEU A 158 -13.67 4.38 0.84
C LEU A 158 -14.90 3.68 0.25
N THR A 159 -15.59 4.37 -0.66
CA THR A 159 -16.67 3.73 -1.43
C THR A 159 -16.11 2.98 -2.64
N THR A 160 -16.88 2.00 -3.15
CA THR A 160 -16.58 1.31 -4.41
C THR A 160 -16.28 2.31 -5.53
N ILE A 161 -17.07 3.40 -5.63
CA ILE A 161 -16.88 4.43 -6.67
C ILE A 161 -15.50 5.10 -6.56
N MET A 162 -15.09 5.52 -5.35
CA MET A 162 -13.80 6.17 -5.14
C MET A 162 -12.63 5.28 -5.56
N ILE A 163 -12.68 3.99 -5.19
CA ILE A 163 -11.64 3.02 -5.54
C ILE A 163 -11.65 2.76 -7.05
N THR A 164 -12.83 2.52 -7.63
CA THR A 164 -13.01 2.26 -9.06
C THR A 164 -12.51 3.41 -9.93
N ASP A 165 -12.88 4.65 -9.60
CA ASP A 165 -12.45 5.82 -10.37
C ASP A 165 -10.93 6.00 -10.31
N LYS A 166 -10.33 5.78 -9.14
CA LYS A 166 -8.88 5.85 -8.99
C LYS A 166 -8.18 4.77 -9.81
N LEU A 167 -8.67 3.54 -9.81
CA LEU A 167 -8.11 2.45 -10.60
C LEU A 167 -8.28 2.69 -12.12
N LYS A 168 -9.43 3.18 -12.56
CA LYS A 168 -9.66 3.55 -13.98
C LYS A 168 -8.72 4.66 -14.47
N GLU A 169 -8.40 5.61 -13.60
CA GLU A 169 -7.41 6.65 -13.89
C GLU A 169 -6.02 6.05 -14.16
N GLN A 170 -5.62 5.05 -13.37
CA GLN A 170 -4.30 4.42 -13.44
C GLN A 170 -4.14 3.35 -14.53
N LEU A 171 -5.24 2.81 -15.03
CA LEU A 171 -5.27 1.79 -16.09
C LEU A 171 -5.32 2.40 -17.51
N ARG A 172 -5.39 3.71 -17.64
CA ARG A 172 -5.36 4.45 -18.92
C ARG A 172 -3.94 4.64 -19.41
#